data_97f4bcba43f3b00521b12e08de4fad67
#
_entry.id   97f4bcba43f3b00521b12e08de4fad67
#
_cell.length_a   1.000
_cell.length_b   1.000
_cell.length_c   1.000
_cell.angle_alpha   90.00
_cell.angle_beta   90.00
_cell.angle_gamma   90.00
#
_symmetry.space_group_name_H-M   'P 1'
#
loop_
_entity.id
_entity.type
_entity.pdbx_description
1 polymer ?
#
loop_
_entity_poly.entity_id
_entity_poly.type
_entity_poly.pdbx_seq_one_letter_code
_entity_poly.pdbx_strand_id
1 'polypeptide(L)' 'MKNLRMKAARAAMDMSQQQLADAVGVSRQTVNAIEKGDYNPTINLCIDICRALGRTLDELFWEEG' A
#
# COMPACT_ATOMS: atom_id res chain seq x y z
N MET A 1 9.60 -0.50 -8.84
CA MET A 1 9.98 0.74 -8.16
C MET A 1 9.40 0.75 -6.75
N LYS A 2 10.15 1.23 -5.77
CA LYS A 2 9.69 1.29 -4.39
C LYS A 2 8.50 2.23 -4.25
N ASN A 3 7.52 1.83 -3.46
CA ASN A 3 6.37 2.69 -3.16
C ASN A 3 6.54 3.33 -1.79
N LEU A 4 7.34 4.38 -1.73
CA LEU A 4 7.62 5.10 -0.49
C LEU A 4 6.40 5.89 0.01
N ARG A 5 5.52 6.29 -0.90
CA ARG A 5 4.29 7.01 -0.53
C ARG A 5 3.34 6.11 0.26
N MET A 6 3.20 4.86 -0.15
CA MET A 6 2.41 3.88 0.59
C MET A 6 3.00 3.64 1.98
N LYS A 7 4.31 3.48 2.06
CA LYS A 7 4.99 3.29 3.34
C LYS A 7 4.80 4.50 4.26
N ALA A 8 4.94 5.71 3.71
CA ALA A 8 4.75 6.95 4.49
C ALA A 8 3.31 7.10 4.95
N ALA A 9 2.33 6.79 4.11
CA ALA A 9 0.91 6.86 4.49
C ALA A 9 0.59 5.87 5.60
N ARG A 10 1.15 4.67 5.52
CA ARG A 10 0.98 3.64 6.56
C ARG A 10 1.59 4.12 7.89
N ALA A 11 2.80 4.66 7.84
CA ALA A 11 3.49 5.18 9.02
C ALA A 11 2.73 6.35 9.66
N ALA A 12 2.14 7.21 8.83
CA ALA A 12 1.34 8.35 9.31
C ALA A 12 0.11 7.90 10.12
N MET A 13 -0.36 6.68 9.90
CA MET A 13 -1.47 6.09 10.64
C MET A 13 -1.03 5.16 11.77
N ASP A 14 0.27 5.14 12.08
CA ASP A 14 0.84 4.22 13.08
C ASP A 14 0.48 2.76 12.78
N MET A 15 0.43 2.40 11.51
CA MET A 15 0.01 1.09 11.07
C MET A 15 1.21 0.25 10.65
N SER A 16 1.35 -0.95 11.19
CA SER A 16 2.39 -1.89 10.76
C SER A 16 2.01 -2.53 9.42
N GLN A 17 3.00 -3.15 8.77
CA GLN A 17 2.72 -3.93 7.55
C GLN A 17 1.69 -5.03 7.80
N GLN A 18 1.78 -5.70 8.96
CA GLN A 18 0.84 -6.76 9.31
C GLN A 18 -0.57 -6.21 9.51
N GLN A 19 -0.70 -5.05 10.15
CA GLN A 19 -2.00 -4.44 10.36
C GLN A 19 -2.65 -4.05 9.02
N LEU A 20 -1.87 -3.49 8.09
CA LEU A 20 -2.39 -3.18 6.76
C LEU A 20 -2.76 -4.46 6.02
N ALA A 21 -1.92 -5.48 6.08
CA ALA A 21 -2.20 -6.77 5.43
C ALA A 21 -3.51 -7.36 5.94
N ASP A 22 -3.73 -7.34 7.24
CA ASP A 22 -4.97 -7.83 7.84
C ASP A 22 -6.18 -7.02 7.38
N ALA A 23 -6.02 -5.71 7.27
CA ALA A 23 -7.11 -4.81 6.86
C ALA A 23 -7.55 -5.05 5.42
N VAL A 24 -6.64 -5.42 4.54
CA VAL A 24 -6.94 -5.61 3.11
C VAL A 24 -6.99 -7.08 2.70
N GLY A 25 -6.78 -8.01 3.62
CA GLY A 25 -6.94 -9.43 3.37
C GLY A 25 -5.83 -10.10 2.59
N VAL A 26 -4.60 -9.64 2.75
CA VAL A 26 -3.41 -10.26 2.13
C VAL A 26 -2.37 -10.58 3.19
N SER A 27 -1.29 -11.24 2.80
CA SER A 27 -0.20 -11.54 3.72
C SER A 27 0.71 -10.32 3.91
N ARG A 28 1.44 -10.31 5.04
CA ARG A 28 2.44 -9.27 5.30
C ARG A 28 3.51 -9.23 4.20
N GLN A 29 3.90 -10.40 3.70
CA GLN A 29 4.87 -10.49 2.61
C GLN A 29 4.39 -9.75 1.36
N THR A 30 3.10 -9.83 1.06
CA THR A 30 2.52 -9.11 -0.08
C THR A 30 2.62 -7.60 0.12
N VAL A 31 2.29 -7.09 1.30
CA VAL A 31 2.43 -5.66 1.61
C VAL A 31 3.89 -5.23 1.47
N ASN A 32 4.80 -6.01 2.04
CA ASN A 32 6.23 -5.72 1.97
C ASN A 32 6.72 -5.69 0.51
N ALA A 33 6.29 -6.65 -0.30
CA ALA A 33 6.67 -6.73 -1.71
C ALA A 33 6.15 -5.54 -2.52
N ILE A 34 4.93 -5.08 -2.23
CA ILE A 34 4.38 -3.88 -2.88
C ILE A 34 5.22 -2.66 -2.53
N GLU A 35 5.57 -2.49 -1.26
CA GLU A 35 6.37 -1.34 -0.82
C GLU A 35 7.77 -1.36 -1.39
N LYS A 36 8.33 -2.54 -1.62
CA LYS A 36 9.65 -2.68 -2.26
C LYS A 36 9.61 -2.49 -3.78
N GLY A 37 8.44 -2.57 -4.39
CA GLY A 37 8.30 -2.53 -5.84
C GLY A 37 8.52 -3.87 -6.52
N ASP A 38 8.47 -4.98 -5.77
CA ASP A 38 8.66 -6.33 -6.29
C ASP A 38 7.36 -7.00 -6.71
N TYR A 39 6.22 -6.39 -6.42
CA TYR A 39 4.90 -6.94 -6.72
C TYR A 39 3.97 -5.82 -7.18
N ASN A 40 3.29 -6.05 -8.30
CA ASN A 40 2.30 -5.11 -8.83
C ASN A 40 0.91 -5.53 -8.36
N PRO A 41 0.29 -4.79 -7.44
CA PRO A 41 -1.04 -5.16 -6.95
C PRO A 41 -2.10 -4.98 -8.03
N THR A 42 -3.18 -5.77 -7.94
CA THR A 42 -4.36 -5.57 -8.78
C THR A 42 -4.99 -4.22 -8.46
N ILE A 43 -5.81 -3.71 -9.38
CA ILE A 43 -6.51 -2.45 -9.14
C ILE A 43 -7.43 -2.54 -7.91
N ASN A 44 -8.07 -3.69 -7.69
CA ASN A 44 -8.92 -3.89 -6.53
C ASN A 44 -8.11 -3.82 -5.23
N LEU A 45 -6.93 -4.43 -5.20
CA LEU A 45 -6.06 -4.36 -4.03
C LEU A 45 -5.56 -2.93 -3.80
N CYS A 46 -5.22 -2.22 -4.86
CA CYS A 46 -4.84 -0.79 -4.76
C CYS A 46 -5.95 0.03 -4.11
N ILE A 47 -7.19 -0.18 -4.53
CA ILE A 47 -8.36 0.52 -3.97
C ILE A 47 -8.51 0.19 -2.49
N ASP A 48 -8.39 -1.08 -2.12
CA ASP A 48 -8.52 -1.50 -0.73
C ASP A 48 -7.42 -0.88 0.15
N ILE A 49 -6.20 -0.84 -0.35
CA ILE A 49 -5.08 -0.20 0.36
C ILE A 49 -5.35 1.29 0.54
N CYS A 50 -5.80 1.97 -0.51
CA CYS A 50 -6.11 3.40 -0.44
C CYS A 50 -7.20 3.67 0.59
N ARG A 51 -8.24 2.86 0.64
CA ARG A 51 -9.31 2.99 1.62
C ARG A 51 -8.79 2.78 3.04
N ALA A 52 -7.96 1.77 3.24
CA ALA A 52 -7.40 1.47 4.56
C ALA A 52 -6.50 2.60 5.07
N LEU A 53 -5.79 3.28 4.16
CA LEU A 53 -4.85 4.35 4.50
C LEU A 53 -5.46 5.75 4.40
N GLY A 54 -6.72 5.87 3.95
CA GLY A 54 -7.37 7.16 3.78
C GLY A 54 -6.72 8.03 2.71
N ARG A 55 -6.22 7.41 1.65
CA ARG A 55 -5.54 8.10 0.55
C ARG A 55 -6.22 7.77 -0.77
N THR A 56 -5.91 8.56 -1.80
CA THR A 56 -6.42 8.30 -3.15
C THR A 56 -5.43 7.46 -3.94
N LEU A 57 -5.88 6.87 -5.04
CA LEU A 57 -5.00 6.13 -5.96
C LEU A 57 -3.87 7.02 -6.47
N ASP A 58 -4.18 8.28 -6.78
CA ASP A 58 -3.18 9.24 -7.26
C ASP A 58 -2.06 9.45 -6.24
N GLU A 59 -2.42 9.49 -4.96
CA GLU A 59 -1.45 9.73 -3.89
C GLU A 59 -0.50 8.55 -3.69
N LEU A 60 -0.97 7.33 -3.89
CA LEU A 60 -0.20 6.14 -3.55
C LEU A 60 0.38 5.40 -4.75
N PHE A 61 -0.34 5.36 -5.87
CA PHE A 61 0.02 4.47 -6.98
C PHE A 61 0.23 5.17 -8.31
N TRP A 62 -0.02 6.46 -8.40
CA TRP A 62 0.18 7.20 -9.64
C TRP A 62 1.62 7.70 -9.71
N GLU A 63 2.29 7.39 -10.81
CA GLU A 63 3.63 7.89 -11.06
C GLU A 63 3.56 9.07 -12.01
N GLU A 64 4.12 10.18 -11.58
CA GLU A 64 4.28 11.35 -12.45
C GLU A 64 5.59 11.23 -13.19
N GLY A 65 5.52 11.32 -14.47
CA GLY A 65 6.70 11.38 -15.28
C GLY A 65 6.88 10.34 -16.25
#